data_bb4a8b9ce4e37a8b9d66cdf13f2a3427
#
_entry.id   bb4a8b9ce4e37a8b9d66cdf13f2a3427
#
_cell.length_a   1.000
_cell.length_b   1.000
_cell.length_c   1.000
_cell.angle_alpha   90.00
_cell.angle_beta   90.00
_cell.angle_gamma   90.00
#
_symmetry.space_group_name_H-M   'P 1'
#
loop_
_entity.id
_entity.type
_entity.pdbx_description
1 polymer ?
#
loop_
_entity_poly.entity_id
_entity_poly.type
_entity_poly.pdbx_seq_one_letter_code
_entity_poly.pdbx_strand_id
1 'polypeptide(L)'
;VIRSYGAMVVAPLGGIMADKVFKSTSTWYIVAFAIAGIMWAIPFTFGPDSNVTFVCIYSILPSLVIFALYSVTYSILRELHIPAMVAGTAIGIGSVSGTLVDGVWPVLFGSWIDKFGSTGYTYIFMFLAADCILGIICAIGIGRHHKKCLEGKRVQLLKGQERPEA
;
A
#
# COMPACT_ATOMS: atom_id res chain seq x y z
N VAL A 1 -18.09 -10.24 -6.24
CA VAL A 1 -19.08 -9.19 -6.50
C VAL A 1 -19.03 -8.14 -5.39
N ILE A 2 -19.31 -8.46 -4.11
CA ILE A 2 -19.34 -7.49 -2.97
C ILE A 2 -18.00 -6.74 -2.84
N ARG A 3 -16.87 -7.43 -2.95
CA ARG A 3 -15.53 -6.83 -2.89
C ARG A 3 -15.32 -5.77 -3.97
N SER A 4 -15.78 -6.02 -5.20
CA SER A 4 -15.59 -5.08 -6.33
C SER A 4 -16.42 -3.81 -6.16
N TYR A 5 -17.69 -3.92 -5.74
CA TYR A 5 -18.49 -2.74 -5.44
C TYR A 5 -17.98 -1.96 -4.23
N GLY A 6 -17.53 -2.66 -3.19
CA GLY A 6 -16.88 -2.02 -2.04
C GLY A 6 -15.62 -1.24 -2.46
N ALA A 7 -14.80 -1.78 -3.37
CA ALA A 7 -13.64 -1.10 -3.89
C ALA A 7 -13.97 0.22 -4.62
N MET A 8 -15.08 0.26 -5.40
CA MET A 8 -15.51 1.48 -6.09
C MET A 8 -15.85 2.62 -5.13
N VAL A 9 -16.42 2.29 -3.96
CA VAL A 9 -16.74 3.28 -2.92
C VAL A 9 -15.51 3.69 -2.12
N VAL A 10 -14.65 2.74 -1.80
CA VAL A 10 -13.48 2.97 -0.93
C VAL A 10 -12.33 3.64 -1.68
N ALA A 11 -12.19 3.46 -2.99
CA ALA A 11 -11.13 4.07 -3.78
C ALA A 11 -11.10 5.62 -3.69
N PRO A 12 -12.22 6.35 -3.87
CA PRO A 12 -12.23 7.80 -3.65
C PRO A 12 -11.89 8.20 -2.22
N LEU A 13 -12.32 7.40 -1.22
CA LEU A 13 -11.99 7.65 0.19
C LEU A 13 -10.48 7.57 0.44
N GLY A 14 -9.79 6.62 -0.20
CA GLY A 14 -8.32 6.53 -0.16
C GLY A 14 -7.64 7.81 -0.62
N GLY A 15 -8.10 8.40 -1.74
CA GLY A 15 -7.61 9.69 -2.23
C GLY A 15 -7.86 10.84 -1.25
N ILE A 16 -9.08 10.93 -0.70
CA ILE A 16 -9.43 11.95 0.29
C ILE A 16 -8.57 11.82 1.56
N MET A 17 -8.35 10.60 2.03
CA MET A 17 -7.49 10.33 3.19
C MET A 17 -6.06 10.79 2.94
N ALA A 18 -5.48 10.43 1.79
CA ALA A 18 -4.12 10.82 1.43
C ALA A 18 -3.95 12.34 1.31
N ASP A 19 -4.89 13.02 0.64
CA ASP A 19 -4.76 14.44 0.29
C ASP A 19 -5.21 15.37 1.42
N LYS A 20 -6.35 15.09 2.08
CA LYS A 20 -6.95 16.01 3.06
C LYS A 20 -6.56 15.70 4.50
N VAL A 21 -6.46 14.43 4.88
CA VAL A 21 -6.19 14.01 6.26
C VAL A 21 -4.69 13.96 6.52
N PHE A 22 -3.96 13.18 5.75
CA PHE A 22 -2.53 12.96 5.97
C PHE A 22 -1.63 13.95 5.23
N LYS A 23 -2.15 14.63 4.19
CA LYS A 23 -1.40 15.60 3.35
C LYS A 23 -0.10 15.03 2.77
N SER A 24 0.06 13.72 2.81
CA SER A 24 1.21 12.96 2.30
C SER A 24 0.79 11.54 1.99
N THR A 25 1.04 11.11 0.78
CA THR A 25 0.76 9.74 0.33
C THR A 25 1.58 8.73 1.13
N SER A 26 2.86 9.02 1.40
CA SER A 26 3.75 8.14 2.16
C SER A 26 3.24 7.91 3.58
N THR A 27 2.75 8.96 4.25
CA THR A 27 2.19 8.83 5.62
C THR A 27 0.91 8.00 5.61
N TRP A 28 0.05 8.21 4.62
CA TRP A 28 -1.17 7.40 4.44
C TRP A 28 -0.82 5.92 4.26
N TYR A 29 0.21 5.60 3.43
CA TYR A 29 0.66 4.23 3.22
C TYR A 29 1.12 3.56 4.51
N ILE A 30 1.91 4.25 5.36
CA ILE A 30 2.37 3.71 6.65
C ILE A 30 1.18 3.34 7.53
N VAL A 31 0.22 4.26 7.67
CA VAL A 31 -0.96 4.04 8.54
C VAL A 31 -1.85 2.93 7.99
N ALA A 32 -2.13 2.94 6.69
CA ALA A 32 -3.00 1.95 6.08
C ALA A 32 -2.38 0.54 6.05
N PHE A 33 -1.07 0.42 5.80
CA PHE A 33 -0.38 -0.88 5.93
C PHE A 33 -0.32 -1.36 7.38
N ALA A 34 -0.17 -0.46 8.37
CA ALA A 34 -0.23 -0.84 9.77
C ALA A 34 -1.63 -1.37 10.15
N ILE A 35 -2.68 -0.67 9.73
CA ILE A 35 -4.07 -1.12 9.94
C ILE A 35 -4.31 -2.47 9.24
N ALA A 36 -3.94 -2.60 7.97
CA ALA A 36 -4.10 -3.84 7.21
C ALA A 36 -3.31 -4.99 7.85
N GLY A 37 -2.07 -4.76 8.29
CA GLY A 37 -1.23 -5.76 8.95
C GLY A 37 -1.84 -6.25 10.27
N ILE A 38 -2.35 -5.35 11.11
CA ILE A 38 -3.07 -5.71 12.33
C ILE A 38 -4.32 -6.53 11.99
N MET A 39 -5.09 -6.10 10.98
CA MET A 39 -6.29 -6.83 10.56
C MET A 39 -5.96 -8.22 10.01
N TRP A 40 -4.84 -8.42 9.30
CA TRP A 40 -4.38 -9.73 8.86
C TRP A 40 -3.81 -10.58 9.99
N ALA A 41 -3.37 -9.99 11.10
CA ALA A 41 -2.90 -10.70 12.27
C ALA A 41 -4.04 -11.23 13.17
N ILE A 42 -5.21 -10.58 13.17
CA ILE A 42 -6.35 -10.99 14.01
C ILE A 42 -6.83 -12.44 13.74
N PRO A 43 -6.90 -12.97 12.50
CA PRO A 43 -7.28 -14.34 12.24
C PRO A 43 -6.42 -15.40 12.93
N PHE A 44 -5.17 -15.09 13.32
CA PHE A 44 -4.35 -16.03 14.10
C PHE A 44 -4.87 -16.24 15.52
N THR A 45 -5.70 -15.32 16.02
CA THR A 45 -6.34 -15.46 17.35
C THR A 45 -7.61 -16.31 17.30
N PHE A 46 -8.13 -16.59 16.09
CA PHE A 46 -9.30 -17.41 15.92
C PHE A 46 -8.91 -18.89 16.06
N GLY A 47 -9.59 -19.61 16.96
CA GLY A 47 -9.38 -21.04 17.14
C GLY A 47 -9.86 -21.85 15.93
N PRO A 48 -9.48 -23.15 15.85
CA PRO A 48 -9.85 -24.04 14.76
C PRO A 48 -11.37 -24.23 14.59
N ASP A 49 -12.15 -23.92 15.62
CA ASP A 49 -13.62 -24.01 15.63
C ASP A 49 -14.32 -22.72 15.14
N SER A 50 -13.55 -21.76 14.64
CA SER A 50 -14.11 -20.48 14.16
C SER A 50 -15.01 -20.69 12.96
N ASN A 51 -16.16 -20.00 12.97
CA ASN A 51 -17.12 -20.07 11.87
C ASN A 51 -16.50 -19.55 10.58
N VAL A 52 -16.35 -20.42 9.58
CA VAL A 52 -15.73 -20.11 8.28
C VAL A 52 -16.41 -18.91 7.62
N THR A 53 -17.73 -18.76 7.74
CA THR A 53 -18.50 -17.64 7.20
C THR A 53 -18.05 -16.31 7.82
N PHE A 54 -17.80 -16.31 9.14
CA PHE A 54 -17.31 -15.12 9.84
C PHE A 54 -15.90 -14.71 9.35
N VAL A 55 -15.00 -15.68 9.20
CA VAL A 55 -13.63 -15.43 8.69
C VAL A 55 -13.66 -14.91 7.26
N CYS A 56 -14.54 -15.45 6.40
CA CYS A 56 -14.73 -14.98 5.02
C CYS A 56 -15.25 -13.54 4.98
N ILE A 57 -16.24 -13.18 5.78
CA ILE A 57 -16.77 -11.81 5.86
C ILE A 57 -15.70 -10.87 6.40
N TYR A 58 -14.99 -11.28 7.45
CA TYR A 58 -13.91 -10.51 8.06
C TYR A 58 -12.80 -10.18 7.05
N SER A 59 -12.40 -11.12 6.18
CA SER A 59 -11.34 -10.94 5.19
C SER A 59 -11.63 -9.85 4.14
N ILE A 60 -12.90 -9.42 4.01
CA ILE A 60 -13.27 -8.31 3.13
C ILE A 60 -12.72 -6.98 3.66
N LEU A 61 -12.70 -6.77 4.98
CA LEU A 61 -12.29 -5.50 5.60
C LEU A 61 -10.83 -5.12 5.27
N PRO A 62 -9.80 -5.95 5.52
CA PRO A 62 -8.43 -5.60 5.13
C PRO A 62 -8.27 -5.46 3.62
N SER A 63 -9.04 -6.22 2.82
CA SER A 63 -9.04 -6.05 1.37
C SER A 63 -9.48 -4.64 0.95
N LEU A 64 -10.48 -4.06 1.59
CA LEU A 64 -10.94 -2.69 1.30
C LEU A 64 -9.87 -1.66 1.64
N VAL A 65 -9.14 -1.83 2.74
CA VAL A 65 -8.01 -0.95 3.08
C VAL A 65 -6.93 -1.00 2.00
N ILE A 66 -6.58 -2.17 1.50
CA ILE A 66 -5.61 -2.33 0.42
C ILE A 66 -6.12 -1.68 -0.88
N PHE A 67 -7.43 -1.76 -1.19
CA PHE A 67 -7.99 -1.04 -2.34
C PHE A 67 -7.90 0.48 -2.19
N ALA A 68 -8.08 1.02 -0.98
CA ALA A 68 -7.87 2.44 -0.72
C ALA A 68 -6.42 2.86 -0.97
N LEU A 69 -5.43 2.02 -0.64
CA LEU A 69 -4.02 2.23 -0.98
C LEU A 69 -3.78 2.16 -2.48
N TYR A 70 -4.34 1.16 -3.16
CA TYR A 70 -4.16 0.97 -4.59
C TYR A 70 -4.63 2.19 -5.40
N SER A 71 -5.71 2.86 -4.97
CA SER A 71 -6.25 4.05 -5.65
C SER A 71 -5.29 5.23 -5.72
N VAL A 72 -4.35 5.32 -4.76
CA VAL A 72 -3.37 6.41 -4.68
C VAL A 72 -1.95 5.99 -5.06
N THR A 73 -1.79 4.78 -5.62
CA THR A 73 -0.46 4.21 -5.93
C THR A 73 0.39 5.14 -6.80
N TYR A 74 -0.20 5.73 -7.82
CA TYR A 74 0.54 6.63 -8.71
C TYR A 74 0.77 8.03 -8.13
N SER A 75 0.06 8.42 -7.08
CA SER A 75 0.30 9.70 -6.39
C SER A 75 1.67 9.73 -5.70
N ILE A 76 2.23 8.57 -5.39
CA ILE A 76 3.57 8.45 -4.79
C ILE A 76 4.68 8.93 -5.73
N LEU A 77 4.48 8.86 -7.06
CA LEU A 77 5.43 9.36 -8.05
C LEU A 77 5.64 10.86 -7.93
N ARG A 78 4.61 11.60 -7.52
CA ARG A 78 4.67 13.03 -7.25
C ARG A 78 5.53 13.33 -6.02
N GLU A 79 5.45 12.52 -4.98
CA GLU A 79 6.29 12.64 -3.78
C GLU A 79 7.76 12.31 -4.06
N LEU A 80 8.02 11.39 -5.00
CA LEU A 80 9.36 11.05 -5.46
C LEU A 80 9.98 12.11 -6.38
N HIS A 81 9.23 13.18 -6.74
CA HIS A 81 9.67 14.24 -7.65
C HIS A 81 10.13 13.71 -9.02
N ILE A 82 9.49 12.67 -9.54
CA ILE A 82 9.80 12.10 -10.84
C ILE A 82 9.43 13.12 -11.92
N PRO A 83 10.37 13.48 -12.84
CA PRO A 83 10.09 14.41 -13.93
C PRO A 83 8.95 13.89 -14.83
N ALA A 84 8.11 14.80 -15.32
CA ALA A 84 6.97 14.45 -16.17
C ALA A 84 7.37 13.66 -17.43
N MET A 85 8.57 13.91 -17.97
CA MET A 85 9.10 13.23 -19.15
C MET A 85 9.25 11.71 -18.98
N VAL A 86 9.56 11.24 -17.75
CA VAL A 86 9.76 9.82 -17.46
C VAL A 86 8.63 9.22 -16.60
N ALA A 87 7.64 10.03 -16.23
CA ALA A 87 6.52 9.58 -15.40
C ALA A 87 5.73 8.44 -16.06
N GLY A 88 5.50 8.51 -17.37
CA GLY A 88 4.83 7.46 -18.14
C GLY A 88 5.56 6.12 -18.07
N THR A 89 6.89 6.13 -18.21
CA THR A 89 7.72 4.93 -18.10
C THR A 89 7.67 4.36 -16.68
N ALA A 90 7.75 5.22 -15.66
CA ALA A 90 7.66 4.80 -14.26
C ALA A 90 6.31 4.17 -13.93
N ILE A 91 5.21 4.73 -14.43
CA ILE A 91 3.86 4.17 -14.32
C ILE A 91 3.79 2.82 -15.03
N GLY A 92 4.33 2.71 -16.25
CA GLY A 92 4.34 1.48 -17.03
C GLY A 92 5.07 0.35 -16.30
N ILE A 93 6.26 0.59 -15.76
CA ILE A 93 7.02 -0.38 -14.97
C ILE A 93 6.24 -0.79 -13.72
N GLY A 94 5.66 0.17 -13.00
CA GLY A 94 4.84 -0.10 -11.83
C GLY A 94 3.60 -0.95 -12.14
N SER A 95 2.93 -0.68 -13.27
CA SER A 95 1.76 -1.45 -13.72
C SER A 95 2.13 -2.88 -14.08
N VAL A 96 3.22 -3.10 -14.81
CA VAL A 96 3.71 -4.45 -15.17
C VAL A 96 4.05 -5.23 -13.89
N SER A 97 4.74 -4.60 -12.93
CA SER A 97 5.07 -5.23 -11.65
C SER A 97 3.81 -5.66 -10.88
N GLY A 98 2.78 -4.80 -10.83
CA GLY A 98 1.50 -5.11 -10.20
C GLY A 98 0.77 -6.27 -10.88
N THR A 99 0.71 -6.27 -12.21
CA THR A 99 0.04 -7.34 -12.98
C THR A 99 0.74 -8.70 -12.81
N LEU A 100 2.08 -8.70 -12.73
CA LEU A 100 2.83 -9.95 -12.45
C LEU A 100 2.49 -10.52 -11.09
N VAL A 101 2.37 -9.67 -10.08
CA VAL A 101 1.96 -10.07 -8.72
C VAL A 101 0.55 -10.66 -8.73
N ASP A 102 -0.40 -10.01 -9.41
CA ASP A 102 -1.79 -10.48 -9.52
C ASP A 102 -1.89 -11.85 -10.24
N GLY A 103 -0.98 -12.16 -11.14
CA GLY A 103 -0.93 -13.45 -11.82
C GLY A 103 -0.28 -14.56 -10.99
N VAL A 104 0.82 -14.26 -10.31
CA VAL A 104 1.67 -15.26 -9.61
C VAL A 104 1.08 -15.64 -8.25
N TRP A 105 0.64 -14.67 -7.44
CA TRP A 105 0.19 -14.94 -6.06
C TRP A 105 -1.01 -15.87 -5.95
N PRO A 106 -2.08 -15.76 -6.75
CA PRO A 106 -3.20 -16.69 -6.67
C PRO A 106 -2.78 -18.14 -6.93
N VAL A 107 -1.86 -18.37 -7.86
CA VAL A 107 -1.33 -19.72 -8.15
C VAL A 107 -0.52 -20.26 -6.99
N LEU A 108 0.34 -19.43 -6.40
CA LEU A 108 1.14 -19.79 -5.24
C LEU A 108 0.25 -20.12 -4.04
N PHE A 109 -0.73 -19.27 -3.74
CA PHE A 109 -1.67 -19.47 -2.63
C PHE A 109 -2.54 -20.70 -2.83
N GLY A 110 -3.01 -20.94 -4.07
CA GLY A 110 -3.72 -22.17 -4.41
C GLY A 110 -2.87 -23.41 -4.14
N SER A 111 -1.60 -23.40 -4.56
CA SER A 111 -0.69 -24.52 -4.31
C SER A 111 -0.42 -24.79 -2.82
N TRP A 112 -0.42 -23.74 -1.99
CA TRP A 112 -0.27 -23.91 -0.54
C TRP A 112 -1.51 -24.53 0.11
N ILE A 113 -2.69 -24.13 -0.34
CA ILE A 113 -3.95 -24.72 0.12
C ILE A 113 -4.03 -26.19 -0.31
N ASP A 114 -3.66 -26.52 -1.54
CA ASP A 114 -3.69 -27.89 -2.06
C ASP A 114 -2.72 -28.81 -1.31
N LYS A 115 -1.52 -28.31 -0.95
CA LYS A 115 -0.50 -29.11 -0.26
C LYS A 115 -0.71 -29.23 1.25
N PHE A 116 -1.18 -28.16 1.90
CA PHE A 116 -1.21 -28.06 3.37
C PHE A 116 -2.64 -27.99 3.93
N GLY A 117 -3.68 -28.02 3.08
CA GLY A 117 -5.07 -27.96 3.50
C GLY A 117 -5.37 -26.71 4.32
N SER A 118 -5.97 -26.87 5.50
CA SER A 118 -6.32 -25.74 6.38
C SER A 118 -5.11 -24.94 6.86
N THR A 119 -3.95 -25.57 7.05
CA THR A 119 -2.71 -24.89 7.43
C THR A 119 -2.19 -23.95 6.33
N GLY A 120 -2.55 -24.20 5.07
CA GLY A 120 -2.22 -23.33 3.93
C GLY A 120 -2.74 -21.90 4.11
N TYR A 121 -3.93 -21.73 4.70
CA TYR A 121 -4.47 -20.40 5.00
C TYR A 121 -3.61 -19.65 6.03
N THR A 122 -3.07 -20.34 7.02
CA THR A 122 -2.17 -19.74 8.01
C THR A 122 -0.91 -19.20 7.33
N TYR A 123 -0.32 -19.95 6.39
CA TYR A 123 0.84 -19.48 5.63
C TYR A 123 0.51 -18.26 4.78
N ILE A 124 -0.67 -18.22 4.15
CA ILE A 124 -1.12 -17.05 3.38
C ILE A 124 -1.24 -15.82 4.28
N PHE A 125 -1.86 -15.94 5.44
CA PHE A 125 -2.00 -14.82 6.38
C PHE A 125 -0.65 -14.34 6.92
N MET A 126 0.26 -15.26 7.25
CA MET A 126 1.64 -14.89 7.63
C MET A 126 2.36 -14.13 6.53
N PHE A 127 2.21 -14.59 5.29
CA PHE A 127 2.81 -13.94 4.13
C PHE A 127 2.25 -12.52 3.94
N LEU A 128 0.92 -12.35 4.00
CA LEU A 128 0.27 -11.05 3.87
C LEU A 128 0.66 -10.08 5.00
N ALA A 129 0.81 -10.57 6.22
CA ALA A 129 1.29 -9.77 7.34
C ALA A 129 2.76 -9.33 7.15
N ALA A 130 3.61 -10.22 6.65
CA ALA A 130 5.01 -9.90 6.32
C ALA A 130 5.10 -8.88 5.18
N ASP A 131 4.26 -8.99 4.15
CA ASP A 131 4.17 -8.05 3.05
C ASP A 131 3.76 -6.65 3.53
N CYS A 132 2.84 -6.53 4.47
CA CYS A 132 2.49 -5.27 5.11
C CYS A 132 3.69 -4.62 5.81
N ILE A 133 4.53 -5.41 6.48
CA ILE A 133 5.76 -4.89 7.14
C ILE A 133 6.73 -4.34 6.10
N LEU A 134 6.95 -5.06 5.00
CA LEU A 134 7.76 -4.59 3.88
C LEU A 134 7.20 -3.30 3.28
N GLY A 135 5.88 -3.24 3.11
CA GLY A 135 5.17 -2.04 2.64
C GLY A 135 5.42 -0.82 3.53
N ILE A 136 5.40 -1.00 4.86
CA ILE A 136 5.71 0.06 5.83
C ILE A 136 7.16 0.52 5.68
N ILE A 137 8.11 -0.39 5.57
CA ILE A 137 9.55 -0.06 5.42
C ILE A 137 9.77 0.76 4.14
N CYS A 138 9.18 0.34 3.02
CA CYS A 138 9.23 1.07 1.76
C CYS A 138 8.59 2.47 1.88
N ALA A 139 7.43 2.58 2.50
CA ALA A 139 6.73 3.85 2.69
C ALA A 139 7.54 4.83 3.57
N ILE A 140 8.21 4.34 4.62
CA ILE A 140 9.13 5.13 5.44
C ILE A 140 10.32 5.63 4.59
N GLY A 141 10.89 4.76 3.76
CA GLY A 141 11.98 5.13 2.85
C GLY A 141 11.60 6.26 1.91
N ILE A 142 10.43 6.16 1.28
CA ILE A 142 9.88 7.19 0.37
C ILE A 142 9.62 8.50 1.12
N GLY A 143 8.99 8.43 2.30
CA GLY A 143 8.71 9.61 3.11
C GLY A 143 9.98 10.35 3.57
N ARG A 144 11.05 9.61 3.91
CA ARG A 144 12.36 10.20 4.22
C ARG A 144 13.00 10.87 3.01
N HIS A 145 12.90 10.24 1.83
CA HIS A 145 13.41 10.81 0.59
C HIS A 145 12.66 12.10 0.25
N HIS A 146 11.34 12.10 0.32
CA HIS A 146 10.49 13.27 0.09
C HIS A 146 10.88 14.45 0.99
N LYS A 147 11.05 14.23 2.31
CA LYS A 147 11.51 15.26 3.26
C LYS A 147 12.86 15.85 2.88
N LYS A 148 13.84 15.01 2.54
CA LYS A 148 15.17 15.47 2.10
C LYS A 148 15.11 16.33 0.84
N CYS A 149 14.27 15.97 -0.13
CA CYS A 149 14.07 16.76 -1.33
C CYS A 149 13.44 18.14 -1.04
N LEU A 150 12.48 18.21 -0.12
CA LEU A 150 11.87 19.47 0.31
C LEU A 150 12.86 20.37 1.04
N GLU A 151 13.66 19.80 1.94
CA GLU A 151 14.73 20.53 2.65
C GLU A 151 15.79 21.07 1.68
N GLY A 152 16.23 20.28 0.71
CA GLY A 152 17.16 20.69 -0.33
C GLY A 152 16.64 21.86 -1.15
N LYS A 153 15.37 21.82 -1.59
CA LYS A 153 14.72 22.93 -2.28
C LYS A 153 14.63 24.20 -1.42
N ARG A 154 14.29 24.06 -0.14
CA ARG A 154 14.22 25.18 0.81
C ARG A 154 15.58 25.86 0.98
N VAL A 155 16.65 25.09 1.12
CA VAL A 155 18.02 25.61 1.21
C VAL A 155 18.45 26.35 -0.06
N GLN A 156 18.10 25.83 -1.24
CA GLN A 156 18.39 26.50 -2.52
C GLN A 156 17.65 27.83 -2.66
N LEU A 157 16.38 27.90 -2.26
CA LEU A 157 15.59 29.13 -2.28
C LEU A 157 16.18 30.20 -1.33
N LEU A 158 16.60 29.81 -0.12
CA LEU A 158 17.23 30.74 0.82
C LEU A 158 18.55 31.27 0.28
N LYS A 159 19.41 30.41 -0.30
CA LYS A 159 20.66 30.85 -0.95
C LYS A 159 20.44 31.75 -2.17
N GLY A 160 19.32 31.57 -2.89
CA GLY A 160 18.95 32.45 -4.00
C GLY A 160 18.50 33.83 -3.54
N GLN A 161 17.90 33.96 -2.37
CA GLN A 161 17.47 35.24 -1.79
C GLN A 161 18.63 36.02 -1.13
N GLU A 162 19.72 35.35 -0.75
CA GLU A 162 20.92 35.98 -0.16
C GLU A 162 21.91 36.53 -1.18
N ARG A 163 21.64 36.41 -2.50
CA ARG A 163 22.44 37.11 -3.51
C ARG A 163 21.89 38.52 -3.68
N PRO A 164 22.52 39.56 -3.12
CA PRO A 164 22.23 40.92 -3.53
C PRO A 164 22.63 41.05 -5.02
N GLU A 165 21.76 41.66 -5.79
CA GLU A 165 22.06 42.05 -7.16
C GLU A 165 23.30 42.93 -7.10
N ALA A 166 24.43 42.45 -7.65
CA ALA A 166 25.62 43.24 -7.93
C ALA A 166 25.56 43.76 -9.34
#